data_44b5b17c35634660ee1bfd47afafccc7
#
_entry.id   44b5b17c35634660ee1bfd47afafccc7
#
_cell.length_a   1.000
_cell.length_b   1.000
_cell.length_c   1.000
_cell.angle_alpha   90.00
_cell.angle_beta   90.00
_cell.angle_gamma   90.00
#
_symmetry.space_group_name_H-M   'P 1'
#
loop_
_entity.id
_entity.type
_entity.pdbx_description
1 polymer ?
#
loop_
_entity_poly.entity_id
_entity_poly.type
_entity_poly.pdbx_seq_one_letter_code
_entity_poly.pdbx_strand_id
1 'polypeptide(L)'
;MFSFYMRGMPFVDIAYLRKKDLKNKMLAYSRKKTNQYLTVEWVKEAQEIIDQYAQINPASPYLLPIIQQDDGTEQKQYHRMLENINYNLKKIGEMTGLKMPLTTYTARHTWATTAYYCEVHPGIISEAMGHSSITVDR
;
A
#
# COMPACT_ATOMS: atom_id res chain seq x y z
N MET A 1 -4.35 -5.60 3.89
CA MET A 1 -5.67 -5.39 3.23
C MET A 1 -5.73 -4.08 2.45
N PHE A 2 -5.32 -2.95 3.04
CA PHE A 2 -5.35 -1.67 2.33
C PHE A 2 -4.57 -1.73 1.01
N SER A 3 -3.37 -2.30 1.03
CA SER A 3 -2.55 -2.45 -0.18
C SER A 3 -3.30 -3.19 -1.29
N PHE A 4 -3.97 -4.28 -0.96
CA PHE A 4 -4.73 -5.06 -1.93
C PHE A 4 -5.83 -4.22 -2.58
N TYR A 5 -6.62 -3.50 -1.78
CA TYR A 5 -7.69 -2.65 -2.30
C TYR A 5 -7.16 -1.47 -3.13
N MET A 6 -5.90 -1.10 -2.92
CA MET A 6 -5.25 -0.02 -3.66
C MET A 6 -4.36 -0.56 -4.79
N ARG A 7 -4.78 -1.63 -5.46
CA ARG A 7 -4.09 -2.25 -6.60
C ARG A 7 -2.67 -2.72 -6.27
N GLY A 8 -2.49 -3.25 -5.06
CA GLY A 8 -1.19 -3.73 -4.62
C GLY A 8 -0.18 -2.62 -4.36
N MET A 9 -0.64 -1.46 -3.93
CA MET A 9 0.25 -0.33 -3.62
C MET A 9 1.34 -0.74 -2.64
N PRO A 10 2.64 -0.45 -2.94
CA PRO A 10 3.73 -0.77 -2.01
C PRO A 10 3.59 -0.04 -0.68
N PHE A 11 4.10 -0.65 0.39
CA PHE A 11 3.99 -0.09 1.73
C PHE A 11 4.59 1.31 1.83
N VAL A 12 5.70 1.56 1.13
CA VAL A 12 6.32 2.89 1.15
C VAL A 12 5.37 3.96 0.59
N ASP A 13 4.64 3.65 -0.47
CA ASP A 13 3.69 4.59 -1.04
C ASP A 13 2.52 4.82 -0.09
N ILE A 14 2.02 3.76 0.55
CA ILE A 14 0.94 3.86 1.55
C ILE A 14 1.37 4.76 2.71
N ALA A 15 2.61 4.61 3.19
CA ALA A 15 3.12 5.37 4.32
C ALA A 15 3.13 6.88 4.06
N TYR A 16 3.42 7.29 2.84
CA TYR A 16 3.53 8.70 2.47
C TYR A 16 2.23 9.30 1.92
N LEU A 17 1.14 8.53 1.84
CA LEU A 17 -0.15 9.08 1.42
C LEU A 17 -0.64 10.13 2.40
N ARG A 18 -1.06 11.27 1.84
CA ARG A 18 -1.59 12.39 2.63
C ARG A 18 -3.10 12.49 2.47
N LYS A 19 -3.76 13.05 3.47
CA LYS A 19 -5.21 13.28 3.42
C LYS A 19 -5.59 14.14 2.22
N LYS A 20 -4.73 15.08 1.82
CA LYS A 20 -4.97 15.94 0.65
C LYS A 20 -4.93 15.22 -0.68
N ASP A 21 -4.34 14.01 -0.72
CA ASP A 21 -4.25 13.21 -1.95
C ASP A 21 -5.59 12.56 -2.30
N LEU A 22 -6.51 12.49 -1.34
CA LEU A 22 -7.84 11.92 -1.53
C LEU A 22 -8.85 13.03 -1.80
N LYS A 23 -9.38 13.08 -3.03
CA LYS A 23 -10.38 14.07 -3.44
C LYS A 23 -11.44 13.41 -4.32
N ASN A 24 -12.71 13.70 -4.03
CA ASN A 24 -13.83 13.24 -4.88
C ASN A 24 -13.81 11.74 -5.14
N LYS A 25 -13.50 10.94 -4.11
CA LYS A 25 -13.41 9.48 -4.20
C LYS A 25 -12.34 8.97 -5.15
N MET A 26 -11.32 9.81 -5.41
CA MET A 26 -10.14 9.41 -6.17
C MET A 26 -8.90 9.72 -5.34
N LEU A 27 -8.01 8.73 -5.27
CA LEU A 27 -6.71 8.87 -4.64
C LEU A 27 -5.67 9.12 -5.73
N ALA A 28 -4.94 10.23 -5.64
CA ALA A 28 -3.90 10.58 -6.61
C ALA A 28 -2.57 10.70 -5.87
N TYR A 29 -1.56 10.01 -6.34
CA TYR A 29 -0.25 10.00 -5.70
C TYR A 29 0.85 9.72 -6.71
N SER A 30 2.10 10.02 -6.34
CA SER A 30 3.27 9.67 -7.15
C SER A 30 4.02 8.52 -6.47
N ARG A 31 4.41 7.51 -7.25
CA ARG A 31 5.20 6.38 -6.73
C ARG A 31 6.57 6.86 -6.28
N LYS A 32 7.00 6.42 -5.08
CA LYS A 32 8.32 6.78 -4.56
C LYS A 32 9.45 6.23 -5.41
N LYS A 33 9.29 5.02 -5.93
CA LYS A 33 10.33 4.34 -6.71
C LYS A 33 10.52 4.95 -8.11
N THR A 34 9.44 5.34 -8.76
CA THR A 34 9.46 5.72 -10.18
C THR A 34 9.01 7.15 -10.45
N ASN A 35 8.48 7.85 -9.44
CA ASN A 35 7.82 9.16 -9.57
C ASN A 35 6.64 9.17 -10.52
N GLN A 36 6.15 8.02 -10.93
CA GLN A 36 5.00 7.93 -11.81
C GLN A 36 3.73 8.36 -11.06
N TYR A 37 2.96 9.25 -11.68
CA TYR A 37 1.69 9.73 -11.12
C TYR A 37 0.59 8.72 -11.42
N LEU A 38 -0.12 8.32 -10.38
CA LEU A 38 -1.19 7.34 -10.48
C LEU A 38 -2.45 7.84 -9.79
N THR A 39 -3.61 7.43 -10.32
CA THR A 39 -4.89 7.65 -9.68
C THR A 39 -5.57 6.32 -9.43
N VAL A 40 -6.16 6.16 -8.26
CA VAL A 40 -6.85 4.94 -7.86
C VAL A 40 -8.22 5.32 -7.33
N GLU A 41 -9.25 4.59 -7.78
CA GLU A 41 -10.59 4.78 -7.28
C GLU A 41 -10.65 4.41 -5.80
N TRP A 42 -11.28 5.28 -5.00
CA TRP A 42 -11.43 5.07 -3.57
C TRP A 42 -12.63 4.16 -3.31
N VAL A 43 -12.39 2.98 -2.76
CA VAL A 43 -13.42 1.99 -2.50
C VAL A 43 -13.85 2.04 -1.04
N LYS A 44 -15.07 1.54 -0.77
CA LYS A 44 -15.65 1.51 0.56
C LYS A 44 -14.77 0.77 1.57
N GLU A 45 -14.17 -0.32 1.16
CA GLU A 45 -13.31 -1.14 2.02
C GLU A 45 -12.07 -0.36 2.49
N ALA A 46 -11.51 0.48 1.62
CA ALA A 46 -10.39 1.34 1.98
C ALA A 46 -10.81 2.38 3.02
N GLN A 47 -11.99 2.97 2.85
CA GLN A 47 -12.52 3.94 3.81
C GLN A 47 -12.75 3.31 5.18
N GLU A 48 -13.26 2.10 5.21
CA GLU A 48 -13.47 1.38 6.47
C GLU A 48 -12.16 1.17 7.23
N ILE A 49 -11.07 0.85 6.50
CA ILE A 49 -9.75 0.68 7.11
C ILE A 49 -9.25 2.01 7.67
N ILE A 50 -9.37 3.09 6.90
CA ILE A 50 -8.94 4.42 7.35
C ILE A 50 -9.71 4.83 8.61
N ASP A 51 -11.01 4.57 8.65
CA ASP A 51 -11.85 4.93 9.79
C ASP A 51 -11.43 4.22 11.07
N GLN A 52 -10.92 2.99 10.97
CA GLN A 52 -10.42 2.25 12.14
C GLN A 52 -9.23 2.94 12.80
N TYR A 53 -8.45 3.70 12.06
CA TYR A 53 -7.23 4.34 12.55
C TYR A 53 -7.37 5.85 12.72
N ALA A 54 -8.54 6.42 12.41
CA ALA A 54 -8.74 7.87 12.36
C ALA A 54 -8.52 8.55 13.71
N GLN A 55 -8.73 7.83 14.82
CA GLN A 55 -8.63 8.38 16.17
C GLN A 55 -7.21 8.37 16.74
N ILE A 56 -6.28 7.64 16.10
CA ILE A 56 -4.91 7.50 16.63
C ILE A 56 -4.16 8.83 16.59
N ASN A 57 -4.22 9.53 15.46
CA ASN A 57 -3.58 10.83 15.32
C ASN A 57 -4.38 11.71 14.35
N PRO A 58 -5.54 12.25 14.79
CA PRO A 58 -6.41 13.00 13.87
C PRO A 58 -5.79 14.29 13.33
N ALA A 59 -4.77 14.82 14.00
CA ALA A 59 -4.05 16.03 13.56
C ALA A 59 -3.01 15.74 12.47
N SER A 60 -2.67 14.48 12.24
CA SER A 60 -1.66 14.11 11.24
C SER A 60 -2.13 14.42 9.82
N PRO A 61 -1.23 14.91 8.94
CA PRO A 61 -1.57 15.11 7.53
C PRO A 61 -1.63 13.82 6.74
N TYR A 62 -1.20 12.69 7.31
CA TYR A 62 -1.14 11.41 6.63
C TYR A 62 -2.43 10.61 6.79
N LEU A 63 -2.77 9.76 5.80
CA LEU A 63 -3.97 8.94 5.82
C LEU A 63 -3.93 7.86 6.89
N LEU A 64 -2.77 7.23 7.08
CA LEU A 64 -2.59 6.14 8.04
C LEU A 64 -1.50 6.49 9.03
N PRO A 65 -1.55 5.95 10.26
CA PRO A 65 -0.58 6.29 11.31
C PRO A 65 0.73 5.52 11.18
N ILE A 66 1.31 5.49 9.99
CA ILE A 66 2.63 4.92 9.72
C ILE A 66 3.68 6.00 9.97
N ILE A 67 3.55 7.13 9.29
CA ILE A 67 4.28 8.35 9.56
C ILE A 67 3.32 9.28 10.27
N GLN A 68 3.67 9.71 11.48
CA GLN A 68 2.76 10.51 12.30
C GLN A 68 3.17 11.97 12.41
N GLN A 69 4.47 12.24 12.24
CA GLN A 69 5.03 13.59 12.39
C GLN A 69 5.75 14.00 11.11
N ASP A 70 5.51 15.24 10.68
CA ASP A 70 6.12 15.80 9.48
C ASP A 70 7.25 16.74 9.90
N ASP A 71 8.28 16.18 10.57
CA ASP A 71 9.34 16.92 11.25
C ASP A 71 10.76 16.58 10.76
N GLY A 72 10.88 15.95 9.60
CA GLY A 72 12.17 15.52 9.07
C GLY A 72 12.57 14.11 9.44
N THR A 73 11.80 13.42 10.31
CA THR A 73 12.07 12.04 10.71
C THR A 73 11.17 11.04 10.01
N GLU A 74 10.53 11.42 8.91
CA GLU A 74 9.55 10.60 8.21
C GLU A 74 10.14 9.27 7.77
N GLN A 75 11.35 9.27 7.24
CA GLN A 75 12.00 8.04 6.77
C GLN A 75 12.29 7.09 7.93
N LYS A 76 12.72 7.61 9.08
CA LYS A 76 12.94 6.79 10.27
C LYS A 76 11.64 6.19 10.80
N GLN A 77 10.57 6.96 10.82
CA GLN A 77 9.26 6.49 11.23
C GLN A 77 8.77 5.39 10.30
N TYR A 78 8.92 5.58 9.00
CA TYR A 78 8.57 4.58 8.00
C TYR A 78 9.34 3.27 8.22
N HIS A 79 10.67 3.33 8.34
CA HIS A 79 11.50 2.14 8.51
C HIS A 79 11.19 1.39 9.80
N ARG A 80 10.95 2.12 10.90
CA ARG A 80 10.58 1.52 12.17
C ARG A 80 9.25 0.75 12.04
N MET A 81 8.28 1.35 11.41
CA MET A 81 6.98 0.71 11.22
C MET A 81 7.08 -0.47 10.26
N LEU A 82 7.86 -0.36 9.20
CA LEU A 82 8.08 -1.44 8.24
C LEU A 82 8.68 -2.67 8.94
N GLU A 83 9.71 -2.48 9.75
CA GLU A 83 10.33 -3.58 10.50
C GLU A 83 9.33 -4.22 11.46
N ASN A 84 8.56 -3.42 12.17
CA ASN A 84 7.56 -3.90 13.11
C ASN A 84 6.47 -4.70 12.41
N ILE A 85 5.95 -4.20 11.31
CA ILE A 85 4.89 -4.88 10.54
C ILE A 85 5.42 -6.18 9.95
N ASN A 86 6.61 -6.17 9.35
CA ASN A 86 7.18 -7.38 8.78
C ASN A 86 7.46 -8.44 9.84
N TYR A 87 7.90 -8.04 11.04
CA TYR A 87 8.07 -8.95 12.15
C TYR A 87 6.76 -9.60 12.56
N ASN A 88 5.69 -8.81 12.67
CA ASN A 88 4.38 -9.33 13.03
C ASN A 88 3.79 -10.22 11.93
N LEU A 89 3.98 -9.86 10.66
CA LEU A 89 3.53 -10.67 9.54
C LEU A 89 4.23 -12.01 9.50
N LYS A 90 5.54 -12.04 9.81
CA LYS A 90 6.28 -13.29 9.90
C LYS A 90 5.68 -14.22 10.96
N LYS A 91 5.35 -13.67 12.12
CA LYS A 91 4.69 -14.43 13.19
C LYS A 91 3.33 -14.98 12.75
N ILE A 92 2.53 -14.16 12.10
CA ILE A 92 1.22 -14.58 11.59
C ILE A 92 1.40 -15.72 10.58
N GLY A 93 2.36 -15.60 9.68
CA GLY A 93 2.67 -16.64 8.70
C GLY A 93 3.04 -17.97 9.36
N GLU A 94 3.87 -17.93 10.39
CA GLU A 94 4.25 -19.11 11.16
C GLU A 94 3.05 -19.73 11.87
N MET A 95 2.22 -18.92 12.51
CA MET A 95 1.04 -19.38 13.21
C MET A 95 0.00 -20.02 12.30
N THR A 96 -0.09 -19.57 11.06
CA THR A 96 -1.04 -20.11 10.08
C THR A 96 -0.46 -21.22 9.22
N GLY A 97 0.80 -21.59 9.43
CA GLY A 97 1.45 -22.69 8.72
C GLY A 97 1.82 -22.38 7.28
N LEU A 98 1.95 -21.10 6.93
CA LEU A 98 2.35 -20.71 5.59
C LEU A 98 3.80 -21.11 5.31
N LYS A 99 4.05 -21.70 4.15
CA LYS A 99 5.39 -22.14 3.74
C LYS A 99 6.24 -20.98 3.25
N MET A 100 5.61 -19.94 2.71
CA MET A 100 6.29 -18.76 2.20
C MET A 100 6.20 -17.61 3.21
N PRO A 101 7.27 -16.79 3.31
CA PRO A 101 7.22 -15.66 4.24
C PRO A 101 6.15 -14.65 3.83
N LEU A 102 5.39 -14.20 4.83
CA LEU A 102 4.39 -13.15 4.66
C LEU A 102 5.05 -11.80 4.92
N THR A 103 5.03 -10.92 3.92
CA THR A 103 5.63 -9.58 4.01
C THR A 103 4.66 -8.52 3.52
N THR A 104 5.05 -7.25 3.62
CA THR A 104 4.25 -6.15 3.10
C THR A 104 4.09 -6.23 1.58
N TYR A 105 4.93 -6.97 0.87
CA TYR A 105 4.83 -7.16 -0.59
C TYR A 105 3.83 -8.23 -1.00
N THR A 106 3.39 -9.05 -0.07
CA THR A 106 2.48 -10.18 -0.36
C THR A 106 1.17 -9.69 -1.01
N ALA A 107 0.59 -8.61 -0.51
CA ALA A 107 -0.66 -8.07 -1.06
C ALA A 107 -0.47 -7.60 -2.52
N ARG A 108 0.69 -7.04 -2.84
CA ARG A 108 1.00 -6.60 -4.20
C ARG A 108 1.08 -7.78 -5.17
N HIS A 109 1.77 -8.84 -4.78
CA HIS A 109 1.82 -10.07 -5.57
C HIS A 109 0.44 -10.70 -5.72
N THR A 110 -0.34 -10.73 -4.65
CA THR A 110 -1.69 -11.30 -4.68
C THR A 110 -2.59 -10.54 -5.64
N TRP A 111 -2.53 -9.21 -5.61
CA TRP A 111 -3.34 -8.40 -6.53
C TRP A 111 -2.96 -8.67 -7.98
N ALA A 112 -1.67 -8.68 -8.30
CA ALA A 112 -1.19 -8.92 -9.66
C ALA A 112 -1.59 -10.32 -10.15
N THR A 113 -1.44 -11.34 -9.30
CA THR A 113 -1.80 -12.71 -9.62
C THR A 113 -3.31 -12.84 -9.83
N THR A 114 -4.11 -12.23 -8.97
CA THR A 114 -5.57 -12.25 -9.10
C THR A 114 -6.01 -11.59 -10.39
N ALA A 115 -5.44 -10.44 -10.73
CA ALA A 115 -5.76 -9.75 -11.98
C ALA A 115 -5.38 -10.60 -13.20
N TYR A 116 -4.25 -11.27 -13.14
CA TYR A 116 -3.80 -12.17 -14.22
C TYR A 116 -4.79 -13.31 -14.42
N TYR A 117 -5.25 -13.96 -13.33
CA TYR A 117 -6.23 -15.03 -13.42
C TYR A 117 -7.60 -14.54 -13.85
N CYS A 118 -7.92 -13.26 -13.69
CA CYS A 118 -9.13 -12.65 -14.23
C CYS A 118 -8.96 -12.23 -15.70
N GLU A 119 -7.90 -12.70 -16.36
CA GLU A 119 -7.64 -12.47 -17.77
C GLU A 119 -7.39 -10.99 -18.12
N VAL A 120 -6.91 -10.21 -17.16
CA VAL A 120 -6.48 -8.84 -17.42
C VAL A 120 -5.13 -8.88 -18.13
N HIS A 121 -4.99 -8.12 -19.22
CA HIS A 121 -3.77 -8.10 -20.00
C HIS A 121 -2.57 -7.67 -19.11
N PRO A 122 -1.40 -8.36 -19.20
CA PRO A 122 -0.23 -8.00 -18.37
C PRO A 122 0.20 -6.55 -18.48
N GLY A 123 0.05 -5.92 -19.65
CA GLY A 123 0.35 -4.50 -19.83
C GLY A 123 -0.55 -3.60 -19.00
N ILE A 124 -1.82 -3.95 -18.88
CA ILE A 124 -2.78 -3.20 -18.05
C ILE A 124 -2.44 -3.37 -16.58
N ILE A 125 -2.08 -4.60 -16.17
CA ILE A 125 -1.66 -4.87 -14.79
C ILE A 125 -0.43 -4.03 -14.44
N SER A 126 0.57 -4.03 -15.30
CA SER A 126 1.81 -3.28 -15.12
C SER A 126 1.53 -1.78 -15.00
N GLU A 127 0.70 -1.23 -15.87
CA GLU A 127 0.32 0.17 -15.86
C GLU A 127 -0.44 0.53 -14.56
N ALA A 128 -1.40 -0.30 -14.16
CA ALA A 128 -2.18 -0.08 -12.95
C ALA A 128 -1.32 -0.10 -11.68
N MET A 129 -0.25 -0.88 -11.68
CA MET A 129 0.69 -0.96 -10.56
C MET A 129 1.81 0.08 -10.64
N GLY A 130 1.86 0.86 -11.70
CA GLY A 130 2.86 1.92 -11.86
C GLY A 130 4.25 1.41 -12.21
N HIS A 131 4.36 0.30 -12.93
CA HIS A 131 5.65 -0.18 -13.42
C HIS A 131 6.10 0.66 -14.61
N SER A 132 7.41 0.87 -14.74
CA SER A 132 7.99 1.60 -15.86
C SER A 132 8.08 0.75 -17.13
N SER A 133 7.87 -0.56 -17.01
CA SER A 133 7.93 -1.50 -18.13
C SER A 133 6.84 -2.56 -17.95
N ILE A 134 6.67 -3.41 -18.98
CA ILE A 134 5.69 -4.50 -18.95
C ILE A 134 6.10 -5.61 -17.98
N THR A 135 7.35 -5.62 -17.52
CA THR A 135 7.83 -6.60 -16.56
C THR A 135 7.15 -6.37 -15.21
N VAL A 136 6.34 -7.32 -14.79
CA VAL A 136 5.59 -7.24 -13.54
C VAL A 136 6.44 -7.82 -12.41
N ASP A 137 6.33 -7.25 -11.21
CA ASP A 137 6.91 -7.81 -9.99
C ASP A 137 6.25 -9.16 -9.72
N ARG A 138 7.03 -10.23 -9.70
CA ARG A 138 6.52 -11.57 -9.51
C ARG A 138 6.99 -12.16 -8.18
#